data_408f2d11ff82fd90ef2c0fac851c8e91
#
_entry.id   408f2d11ff82fd90ef2c0fac851c8e91
#
_cell.length_a   1.000
_cell.length_b   1.000
_cell.length_c   1.000
_cell.angle_alpha   90.00
_cell.angle_beta   90.00
_cell.angle_gamma   90.00
#
_symmetry.space_group_name_H-M   'P 1'
#
loop_
_entity.id
_entity.type
_entity.pdbx_description
1 polymer ?
#
loop_
_entity_poly.entity_id
_entity_poly.type
_entity_poly.pdbx_seq_one_letter_code
_entity_poly.pdbx_strand_id
1 'polypeptide(L)'
;GIGHTRWATHGGVTDQNAHPHQQGKVTLVHNGIIENYRELIADYDLQEILHSETDSEVAAALLNHYYKGDPKEAIKKTVSKLKGTFALVILFEDQPDVIYSIRNVSPIVATICKEGAMLASDLTALCRFTNEYFVVPEYHILELHKDHVVLTDLNDNVVEPEFLSVD
;
A
#
# COMPACT_ATOMS: atom_id res chain seq x y z
N GLY A 1 6.17 -5.15 10.10
CA GLY A 1 6.70 -3.84 9.78
C GLY A 1 6.76 -3.59 8.28
N ILE A 2 6.84 -2.34 7.90
CA ILE A 2 6.94 -1.91 6.50
C ILE A 2 8.17 -1.02 6.31
N GLY A 3 8.73 -1.03 5.10
CA GLY A 3 9.88 -0.22 4.76
C GLY A 3 9.96 0.08 3.27
N HIS A 4 10.80 1.02 2.89
CA HIS A 4 10.92 1.49 1.51
C HIS A 4 12.29 2.07 1.22
N THR A 5 12.84 1.78 0.03
CA THR A 5 14.00 2.47 -0.53
C THR A 5 13.49 3.45 -1.58
N ARG A 6 13.55 4.74 -1.25
CA ARG A 6 12.91 5.79 -2.06
C ARG A 6 13.78 6.27 -3.22
N TRP A 7 13.17 6.36 -4.43
CA TRP A 7 13.68 7.17 -5.53
C TRP A 7 12.87 8.46 -5.54
N ALA A 8 13.53 9.61 -5.47
CA ALA A 8 12.85 10.89 -5.39
C ALA A 8 12.26 11.27 -6.75
N THR A 9 10.93 11.16 -6.88
CA THR A 9 10.18 11.56 -8.07
C THR A 9 9.48 12.89 -7.89
N HIS A 10 9.03 13.18 -6.66
CA HIS A 10 8.44 14.45 -6.26
C HIS A 10 9.10 14.89 -4.95
N GLY A 11 9.44 16.17 -4.87
CA GLY A 11 10.13 16.73 -3.72
C GLY A 11 11.61 16.34 -3.66
N GLY A 12 12.32 16.91 -2.73
CA GLY A 12 13.75 16.65 -2.51
C GLY A 12 13.99 15.39 -1.67
N VAL A 13 15.26 15.01 -1.57
CA VAL A 13 15.66 13.89 -0.69
C VAL A 13 15.85 14.44 0.72
N THR A 14 14.81 14.33 1.56
CA THR A 14 14.80 14.80 2.95
C THR A 14 14.11 13.77 3.83
N ASP A 15 14.27 13.86 5.15
CA ASP A 15 13.58 12.97 6.07
C ASP A 15 12.07 13.12 6.00
N GLN A 16 11.56 14.33 5.75
CA GLN A 16 10.13 14.59 5.62
C GLN A 16 9.52 13.93 4.38
N ASN A 17 10.33 13.78 3.33
CA ASN A 17 9.90 13.16 2.07
C ASN A 17 10.16 11.66 2.03
N ALA A 18 10.81 11.09 3.03
CA ALA A 18 11.13 9.67 3.07
C ALA A 18 9.95 8.82 3.54
N HIS A 19 9.89 7.58 3.03
CA HIS A 19 8.91 6.60 3.48
C HIS A 19 9.31 5.95 4.81
N PRO A 20 8.37 5.47 5.61
CA PRO A 20 6.93 5.53 5.41
C PRO A 20 6.34 6.91 5.69
N HIS A 21 5.15 7.17 5.16
CA HIS A 21 4.40 8.40 5.44
C HIS A 21 3.24 8.11 6.38
N GLN A 22 2.98 9.03 7.30
CA GLN A 22 1.90 8.89 8.27
C GLN A 22 0.98 10.10 8.26
N GLN A 23 -0.33 9.83 8.26
CA GLN A 23 -1.37 10.83 8.46
C GLN A 23 -2.43 10.23 9.40
N GLY A 24 -2.61 10.84 10.57
CA GLY A 24 -3.56 10.34 11.56
C GLY A 24 -3.27 8.90 11.93
N LYS A 25 -4.24 8.02 11.71
CA LYS A 25 -4.13 6.58 12.03
C LYS A 25 -3.51 5.74 10.90
N VAL A 26 -3.12 6.37 9.78
CA VAL A 26 -2.64 5.67 8.60
C VAL A 26 -1.15 5.86 8.44
N THR A 27 -0.43 4.75 8.27
CA THR A 27 0.98 4.74 7.88
C THR A 27 1.10 3.93 6.59
N LEU A 28 1.77 4.46 5.58
CA LEU A 28 1.93 3.73 4.32
C LEU A 28 3.28 3.92 3.68
N VAL A 29 3.63 2.93 2.83
CA VAL A 29 4.67 3.05 1.82
C VAL A 29 4.02 2.94 0.44
N HIS A 30 4.62 3.59 -0.54
CA HIS A 30 4.09 3.67 -1.90
C HIS A 30 5.21 3.56 -2.91
N ASN A 31 5.01 2.74 -3.93
CA ASN A 31 5.82 2.72 -5.16
C ASN A 31 4.94 3.13 -6.33
N GLY A 32 5.48 4.00 -7.19
CA GLY A 32 4.75 4.50 -8.36
C GLY A 32 4.58 6.01 -8.31
N ILE A 33 3.72 6.51 -9.17
CA ILE A 33 3.47 7.95 -9.31
C ILE A 33 1.96 8.21 -9.33
N ILE A 34 1.46 8.95 -8.36
CA ILE A 34 0.07 9.40 -8.31
C ILE A 34 0.01 10.74 -9.05
N GLU A 35 -0.46 10.69 -10.28
CA GLU A 35 -0.39 11.83 -11.21
C GLU A 35 -1.24 13.02 -10.78
N ASN A 36 -2.37 12.76 -10.13
CA ASN A 36 -3.33 13.80 -9.76
C ASN A 36 -3.20 14.27 -8.32
N TYR A 37 -2.03 14.12 -7.71
CA TYR A 37 -1.86 14.44 -6.29
C TYR A 37 -2.13 15.94 -5.98
N ARG A 38 -1.79 16.83 -6.90
CA ARG A 38 -2.04 18.27 -6.70
C ARG A 38 -3.54 18.61 -6.72
N GLU A 39 -4.29 17.96 -7.61
CA GLU A 39 -5.74 18.11 -7.66
C GLU A 39 -6.38 17.62 -6.37
N LEU A 40 -5.87 16.50 -5.83
CA LEU A 40 -6.36 15.93 -4.58
C LEU A 40 -6.07 16.85 -3.39
N ILE A 41 -4.89 17.47 -3.36
CA ILE A 41 -4.57 18.45 -2.31
C ILE A 41 -5.59 19.60 -2.32
N ALA A 42 -5.92 20.11 -3.50
CA ALA A 42 -6.89 21.20 -3.63
C ALA A 42 -8.32 20.75 -3.29
N ASP A 43 -8.73 19.60 -3.83
CA ASP A 43 -10.11 19.09 -3.68
C ASP A 43 -10.43 18.73 -2.22
N TYR A 44 -9.46 18.25 -1.47
CA TYR A 44 -9.64 17.81 -0.08
C TYR A 44 -9.03 18.78 0.94
N ASP A 45 -8.49 19.91 0.49
CA ASP A 45 -7.91 20.95 1.34
C ASP A 45 -6.82 20.39 2.27
N LEU A 46 -5.86 19.70 1.67
CA LEU A 46 -4.85 18.95 2.42
C LEU A 46 -3.60 19.74 2.77
N GLN A 47 -3.37 20.92 2.20
CA GLN A 47 -2.07 21.61 2.29
C GLN A 47 -1.63 21.88 3.72
N GLU A 48 -2.55 22.11 4.64
CA GLU A 48 -2.19 22.42 6.03
C GLU A 48 -1.77 21.21 6.85
N ILE A 49 -2.17 20.00 6.43
CA ILE A 49 -1.86 18.76 7.17
C ILE A 49 -0.68 18.00 6.60
N LEU A 50 -0.23 18.33 5.39
CA LEU A 50 0.90 17.64 4.77
C LEU A 50 2.22 18.12 5.38
N HIS A 51 3.12 17.16 5.65
CA HIS A 51 4.45 17.41 6.22
C HIS A 51 5.55 17.26 5.19
N SER A 52 5.25 16.78 3.99
CA SER A 52 6.20 16.48 2.94
C SER A 52 5.73 16.99 1.59
N GLU A 53 6.59 16.83 0.60
CA GLU A 53 6.31 17.23 -0.78
C GLU A 53 5.92 16.03 -1.66
N THR A 54 5.69 14.85 -1.07
CA THR A 54 5.47 13.62 -1.84
C THR A 54 4.00 13.36 -2.14
N ASP A 55 3.75 12.75 -3.29
CA ASP A 55 2.43 12.24 -3.65
C ASP A 55 1.98 11.11 -2.72
N SER A 56 2.92 10.39 -2.15
CA SER A 56 2.63 9.28 -1.22
C SER A 56 1.91 9.76 0.03
N GLU A 57 2.30 10.91 0.57
CA GLU A 57 1.64 11.46 1.76
C GLU A 57 0.20 11.89 1.44
N VAL A 58 -0.06 12.33 0.23
CA VAL A 58 -1.42 12.66 -0.22
C VAL A 58 -2.31 11.41 -0.14
N ALA A 59 -1.80 10.27 -0.56
CA ALA A 59 -2.53 9.00 -0.43
C ALA A 59 -2.82 8.66 1.04
N ALA A 60 -1.85 8.86 1.92
CA ALA A 60 -2.05 8.64 3.36
C ALA A 60 -3.11 9.58 3.93
N ALA A 61 -3.11 10.84 3.53
CA ALA A 61 -4.09 11.82 3.98
C ALA A 61 -5.51 11.46 3.52
N LEU A 62 -5.66 11.01 2.27
CA LEU A 62 -6.95 10.54 1.75
C LEU A 62 -7.45 9.32 2.49
N LEU A 63 -6.59 8.35 2.72
CA LEU A 63 -6.94 7.15 3.48
C LEU A 63 -7.44 7.52 4.88
N ASN A 64 -6.72 8.41 5.57
CA ASN A 64 -7.14 8.86 6.88
C ASN A 64 -8.47 9.62 6.84
N HIS A 65 -8.67 10.43 5.80
CA HIS A 65 -9.92 11.16 5.59
C HIS A 65 -11.13 10.22 5.48
N TYR A 66 -10.96 9.11 4.75
CA TYR A 66 -12.04 8.14 4.52
C TYR A 66 -12.12 7.05 5.60
N TYR A 67 -11.12 6.94 6.46
CA TYR A 67 -11.07 5.88 7.47
C TYR A 67 -12.03 6.17 8.63
N LYS A 68 -13.06 5.33 8.75
CA LYS A 68 -14.07 5.42 9.80
C LYS A 68 -14.19 4.09 10.56
N GLY A 69 -13.08 3.34 10.69
CA GLY A 69 -13.04 2.06 11.38
C GLY A 69 -13.09 0.85 10.45
N ASP A 70 -13.33 1.06 9.15
CA ASP A 70 -13.32 -0.01 8.14
C ASP A 70 -12.18 0.22 7.15
N PRO A 71 -11.03 -0.51 7.29
CA PRO A 71 -9.88 -0.31 6.41
C PRO A 71 -10.19 -0.54 4.93
N LYS A 72 -10.93 -1.59 4.61
CA LYS A 72 -11.25 -1.91 3.20
C LYS A 72 -12.07 -0.83 2.55
N GLU A 73 -13.05 -0.28 3.25
CA GLU A 73 -13.89 0.79 2.73
C GLU A 73 -13.08 2.05 2.45
N ALA A 74 -12.18 2.40 3.39
CA ALA A 74 -11.27 3.54 3.20
C ALA A 74 -10.36 3.36 1.99
N ILE A 75 -9.82 2.14 1.81
CA ILE A 75 -8.95 1.81 0.68
C ILE A 75 -9.72 1.93 -0.63
N LYS A 76 -10.93 1.37 -0.72
CA LYS A 76 -11.75 1.44 -1.92
C LYS A 76 -12.05 2.87 -2.33
N LYS A 77 -12.47 3.70 -1.39
CA LYS A 77 -12.78 5.12 -1.65
C LYS A 77 -11.55 5.87 -2.10
N THR A 78 -10.41 5.65 -1.44
CA THR A 78 -9.16 6.33 -1.78
C THR A 78 -8.70 5.96 -3.19
N VAL A 79 -8.61 4.68 -3.52
CA VAL A 79 -8.09 4.25 -4.83
C VAL A 79 -9.00 4.68 -5.98
N SER A 80 -10.29 4.88 -5.72
CA SER A 80 -11.22 5.41 -6.73
C SER A 80 -10.87 6.84 -7.14
N LYS A 81 -10.10 7.55 -6.32
CA LYS A 81 -9.68 8.94 -6.58
C LYS A 81 -8.28 9.06 -7.13
N LEU A 82 -7.45 8.01 -7.01
CA LEU A 82 -6.06 8.05 -7.46
C LEU A 82 -5.95 7.79 -8.95
N LYS A 83 -5.11 8.58 -9.63
CA LYS A 83 -4.75 8.38 -11.03
C LYS A 83 -3.25 8.14 -11.13
N GLY A 84 -2.86 7.19 -11.97
CA GLY A 84 -1.46 6.85 -12.17
C GLY A 84 -1.14 5.45 -11.69
N THR A 85 0.11 5.24 -11.30
CA THR A 85 0.59 3.93 -10.86
C THR A 85 0.77 3.92 -9.36
N PHE A 86 0.41 2.81 -8.71
CA PHE A 86 0.63 2.70 -7.28
C PHE A 86 0.72 1.24 -6.83
N ALA A 87 1.57 1.03 -5.85
CA ALA A 87 1.58 -0.14 -5.00
C ALA A 87 1.64 0.40 -3.58
N LEU A 88 0.55 0.23 -2.85
CA LEU A 88 0.38 0.75 -1.50
C LEU A 88 0.47 -0.38 -0.49
N VAL A 89 1.25 -0.17 0.57
CA VAL A 89 1.31 -1.05 1.73
C VAL A 89 0.95 -0.20 2.93
N ILE A 90 -0.09 -0.60 3.66
CA ILE A 90 -0.80 0.27 4.59
C ILE A 90 -0.94 -0.39 5.95
N LEU A 91 -0.64 0.39 7.01
CA LEU A 91 -0.92 0.03 8.40
C LEU A 91 -1.92 1.00 8.98
N PHE A 92 -2.90 0.48 9.72
CA PHE A 92 -3.85 1.28 10.48
C PHE A 92 -3.52 1.11 11.97
N GLU A 93 -3.39 2.24 12.67
CA GLU A 93 -2.95 2.28 14.07
C GLU A 93 -3.81 1.41 15.01
N ASP A 94 -5.12 1.40 14.78
CA ASP A 94 -6.05 0.63 15.61
C ASP A 94 -6.26 -0.81 15.13
N GLN A 95 -5.50 -1.25 14.10
CA GLN A 95 -5.48 -2.64 13.62
C GLN A 95 -4.04 -3.09 13.37
N PRO A 96 -3.21 -3.14 14.43
CA PRO A 96 -1.76 -3.32 14.29
C PRO A 96 -1.34 -4.70 13.80
N ASP A 97 -2.22 -5.69 13.83
CA ASP A 97 -1.90 -7.07 13.47
C ASP A 97 -2.12 -7.37 11.99
N VAL A 98 -2.59 -6.39 11.20
CA VAL A 98 -2.91 -6.59 9.78
C VAL A 98 -2.20 -5.54 8.94
N ILE A 99 -1.56 -6.00 7.85
CA ILE A 99 -1.01 -5.13 6.82
C ILE A 99 -1.93 -5.24 5.60
N TYR A 100 -2.37 -4.11 5.08
CA TYR A 100 -3.21 -4.04 3.88
C TYR A 100 -2.38 -3.63 2.69
N SER A 101 -2.74 -4.12 1.51
CA SER A 101 -2.03 -3.78 0.29
C SER A 101 -2.99 -3.75 -0.89
N ILE A 102 -2.73 -2.83 -1.83
CA ILE A 102 -3.45 -2.74 -3.11
C ILE A 102 -2.52 -2.15 -4.15
N ARG A 103 -2.69 -2.55 -5.40
CA ARG A 103 -1.84 -2.07 -6.49
C ARG A 103 -2.61 -1.78 -7.77
N ASN A 104 -1.97 -0.92 -8.60
CA ASN A 104 -2.30 -0.70 -9.99
C ASN A 104 -0.99 -0.44 -10.75
N VAL A 105 -0.65 -1.27 -11.71
CA VAL A 105 0.57 -1.27 -12.54
C VAL A 105 1.82 -1.65 -11.72
N SER A 106 2.20 -0.82 -10.72
CA SER A 106 3.35 -1.13 -9.86
C SER A 106 3.13 -2.46 -9.14
N PRO A 107 4.12 -3.38 -9.13
CA PRO A 107 3.88 -4.74 -8.65
C PRO A 107 3.92 -4.89 -7.13
N ILE A 108 3.18 -5.89 -6.65
CA ILE A 108 3.31 -6.43 -5.28
C ILE A 108 3.29 -7.95 -5.40
N VAL A 109 4.28 -8.60 -4.81
CA VAL A 109 4.35 -10.04 -4.68
C VAL A 109 4.24 -10.42 -3.21
N ALA A 110 3.67 -11.58 -2.92
CA ALA A 110 3.43 -12.00 -1.54
C ALA A 110 3.62 -13.50 -1.39
N THR A 111 3.80 -13.94 -0.15
CA THR A 111 3.93 -15.36 0.17
C THR A 111 3.55 -15.63 1.62
N ILE A 112 3.34 -16.90 1.91
CA ILE A 112 3.22 -17.43 3.27
C ILE A 112 4.31 -18.49 3.41
N CYS A 113 5.16 -18.34 4.43
CA CYS A 113 6.24 -19.28 4.70
C CYS A 113 6.37 -19.53 6.21
N LYS A 114 7.41 -20.25 6.65
CA LYS A 114 7.64 -20.56 8.07
C LYS A 114 7.70 -19.30 8.94
N GLU A 115 8.30 -18.25 8.39
CA GLU A 115 8.51 -16.97 9.08
C GLU A 115 7.24 -16.14 9.15
N GLY A 116 6.17 -16.56 8.46
CA GLY A 116 4.89 -15.85 8.41
C GLY A 116 4.54 -15.37 7.02
N ALA A 117 3.55 -14.50 6.94
CA ALA A 117 3.13 -13.90 5.68
C ALA A 117 4.00 -12.68 5.38
N MET A 118 4.39 -12.53 4.12
CA MET A 118 5.29 -11.46 3.66
C MET A 118 4.84 -10.90 2.33
N LEU A 119 5.17 -9.63 2.08
CA LEU A 119 4.99 -9.03 0.78
C LEU A 119 6.19 -8.13 0.42
N ALA A 120 6.37 -7.88 -0.88
CA ALA A 120 7.45 -7.03 -1.37
C ALA A 120 7.08 -6.47 -2.74
N SER A 121 7.82 -5.46 -3.20
CA SER A 121 7.62 -4.88 -4.53
C SER A 121 8.27 -5.71 -5.64
N ASP A 122 9.20 -6.60 -5.30
CA ASP A 122 9.79 -7.52 -6.26
C ASP A 122 10.10 -8.87 -5.62
N LEU A 123 10.35 -9.86 -6.48
CA LEU A 123 10.54 -11.24 -6.08
C LEU A 123 11.87 -11.47 -5.34
N THR A 124 12.89 -10.67 -5.62
CA THR A 124 14.23 -10.84 -5.03
C THR A 124 14.17 -10.84 -3.50
N ALA A 125 13.36 -9.97 -2.93
CA ALA A 125 13.22 -9.86 -1.48
C ALA A 125 12.59 -11.12 -0.85
N LEU A 126 11.70 -11.81 -1.58
CA LEU A 126 11.03 -13.01 -1.07
C LEU A 126 11.83 -14.30 -1.29
N CYS A 127 12.69 -14.35 -2.30
CA CYS A 127 13.46 -15.55 -2.65
C CYS A 127 14.33 -16.07 -1.50
N ARG A 128 14.65 -15.24 -0.53
CA ARG A 128 15.44 -15.61 0.64
C ARG A 128 14.67 -16.49 1.62
N PHE A 129 13.34 -16.48 1.54
CA PHE A 129 12.46 -17.14 2.52
C PHE A 129 11.64 -18.27 1.92
N THR A 130 11.41 -18.23 0.62
CA THR A 130 10.54 -19.18 -0.04
C THR A 130 10.84 -19.28 -1.53
N ASN A 131 10.43 -20.38 -2.16
CA ASN A 131 10.44 -20.52 -3.61
C ASN A 131 9.03 -20.46 -4.22
N GLU A 132 8.02 -20.19 -3.41
CA GLU A 132 6.64 -20.03 -3.87
C GLU A 132 6.14 -18.63 -3.53
N TYR A 133 5.39 -18.04 -4.45
CA TYR A 133 4.86 -16.68 -4.30
C TYR A 133 3.60 -16.51 -5.14
N PHE A 134 2.85 -15.45 -4.90
CA PHE A 134 1.80 -15.01 -5.81
C PHE A 134 1.93 -13.53 -6.08
N VAL A 135 1.44 -13.09 -7.25
CA VAL A 135 1.36 -11.68 -7.62
C VAL A 135 -0.02 -11.18 -7.19
N VAL A 136 -0.06 -10.07 -6.47
CA VAL A 136 -1.34 -9.46 -6.09
C VAL A 136 -1.98 -8.89 -7.37
N PRO A 137 -3.20 -9.32 -7.74
CA PRO A 137 -3.87 -8.77 -8.92
C PRO A 137 -4.18 -7.28 -8.76
N GLU A 138 -4.26 -6.55 -9.87
CA GLU A 138 -4.61 -5.14 -9.84
C GLU A 138 -6.00 -4.92 -9.22
N TYR A 139 -6.11 -3.86 -8.39
CA TYR A 139 -7.36 -3.48 -7.72
C TYR A 139 -7.96 -4.59 -6.85
N HIS A 140 -7.10 -5.42 -6.26
CA HIS A 140 -7.47 -6.38 -5.23
C HIS A 140 -6.83 -5.97 -3.91
N ILE A 141 -7.57 -6.13 -2.82
CA ILE A 141 -7.05 -5.82 -1.48
C ILE A 141 -6.49 -7.10 -0.87
N LEU A 142 -5.21 -7.05 -0.50
CA LEU A 142 -4.56 -8.13 0.23
C LEU A 142 -4.52 -7.75 1.70
N GLU A 143 -5.04 -8.63 2.56
CA GLU A 143 -4.88 -8.53 4.01
C GLU A 143 -3.79 -9.52 4.42
N LEU A 144 -2.69 -9.00 4.95
CA LEU A 144 -1.58 -9.81 5.41
C LEU A 144 -1.67 -9.97 6.91
N HIS A 145 -2.01 -11.18 7.34
CA HIS A 145 -2.05 -11.55 8.76
C HIS A 145 -0.75 -12.29 9.12
N LYS A 146 -0.56 -12.59 10.38
CA LYS A 146 0.67 -13.24 10.85
C LYS A 146 0.91 -14.60 10.18
N ASP A 147 -0.15 -15.38 9.99
CA ASP A 147 -0.08 -16.77 9.55
C ASP A 147 -0.90 -17.08 8.30
N HIS A 148 -1.56 -16.09 7.74
CA HIS A 148 -2.40 -16.27 6.54
C HIS A 148 -2.62 -14.95 5.82
N VAL A 149 -3.16 -15.04 4.61
CA VAL A 149 -3.55 -13.87 3.83
C VAL A 149 -5.00 -14.01 3.40
N VAL A 150 -5.65 -12.87 3.18
CA VAL A 150 -7.00 -12.82 2.59
C VAL A 150 -6.92 -11.87 1.39
N LEU A 151 -7.31 -12.36 0.22
CA LEU A 151 -7.33 -11.58 -1.00
C LEU A 151 -8.78 -11.37 -1.43
N THR A 152 -9.18 -10.10 -1.61
CA THR A 152 -10.53 -9.76 -2.02
C THR A 152 -10.49 -8.77 -3.18
N ASP A 153 -11.51 -8.85 -4.06
CA ASP A 153 -11.70 -7.83 -5.09
C ASP A 153 -12.43 -6.60 -4.50
N LEU A 154 -12.70 -5.60 -5.32
CA LEU A 154 -13.37 -4.38 -4.85
C LEU A 154 -14.86 -4.57 -4.55
N ASN A 155 -15.42 -5.73 -4.87
CA ASN A 155 -16.80 -6.11 -4.56
C ASN A 155 -16.88 -7.05 -3.36
N ASP A 156 -15.79 -7.16 -2.58
CA ASP A 156 -15.67 -8.01 -1.39
C ASP A 156 -15.75 -9.52 -1.67
N ASN A 157 -15.52 -9.93 -2.91
CA ASN A 157 -15.43 -11.34 -3.24
C ASN A 157 -14.05 -11.88 -2.89
N VAL A 158 -13.99 -12.98 -2.15
CA VAL A 158 -12.71 -13.63 -1.81
C VAL A 158 -12.17 -14.32 -3.06
N VAL A 159 -10.88 -14.07 -3.34
CA VAL A 159 -10.16 -14.62 -4.48
C VAL A 159 -9.02 -15.50 -3.96
N GLU A 160 -8.90 -16.71 -4.50
CA GLU A 160 -7.79 -17.59 -4.13
C GLU A 160 -6.49 -17.12 -4.80
N PRO A 161 -5.41 -16.93 -4.01
CA PRO A 161 -4.12 -16.61 -4.60
C PRO A 161 -3.59 -17.71 -5.51
N GLU A 162 -3.01 -17.33 -6.64
CA GLU A 162 -2.40 -18.28 -7.56
C GLU A 162 -0.90 -18.33 -7.29
N PHE A 163 -0.44 -19.38 -6.61
CA PHE A 163 0.97 -19.54 -6.26
C PHE A 163 1.79 -19.97 -7.48
N LEU A 164 2.93 -19.32 -7.65
CA LEU A 164 3.92 -19.59 -8.68
C LEU A 164 5.22 -20.04 -8.01
N SER A 165 6.05 -20.74 -8.73
CA SER A 165 7.35 -21.21 -8.23
C SER A 165 8.49 -20.43 -8.85
N VAL A 166 9.51 -20.18 -8.04
CA VAL A 166 10.77 -19.57 -8.50
C VAL A 166 11.68 -20.71 -8.98
N ASP A 167 12.22 -20.57 -10.18
CA ASP A 167 13.20 -21.54 -10.72
C ASP A 167 14.60 -21.25 -10.20
#